data_7e98b28578b9873413b12bce1dda3fef
#
_entry.id   7e98b28578b9873413b12bce1dda3fef
#
_cell.length_a   1.000
_cell.length_b   1.000
_cell.length_c   1.000
_cell.angle_alpha   90.00
_cell.angle_beta   90.00
_cell.angle_gamma   90.00
#
_symmetry.space_group_name_H-M   'P 1'
#
loop_
_entity.id
_entity.type
_entity.pdbx_description
1 polymer ?
#
loop_
_entity_poly.entity_id
_entity_poly.type
_entity_poly.pdbx_seq_one_letter_code
_entity_poly.pdbx_strand_id
1 'polypeptide(L)'
;MPASKLGQFCYGFVDQFIFFFLACANMRAVALALKSATVATDMMITITAFTSKKFAIDKEEARTWYVGAGETIGGGLGSLLSIWVTQRIFGR
;
A
#
# COMPACT_ATOMS: atom_id res chain seq x y z
N MET A 1 12.57 7.88 17.10
CA MET A 1 11.85 7.38 18.28
C MET A 1 11.51 5.91 18.10
N PRO A 2 11.76 5.05 19.11
CA PRO A 2 11.30 3.67 19.00
C PRO A 2 9.77 3.62 19.01
N ALA A 3 9.22 2.85 18.09
CA ALA A 3 7.78 2.68 17.98
C ALA A 3 7.32 1.59 18.95
N SER A 4 6.15 1.75 19.54
CA SER A 4 5.52 0.71 20.33
C SER A 4 5.17 -0.48 19.43
N LYS A 5 4.82 -1.62 20.04
CA LYS A 5 4.39 -2.81 19.29
C LYS A 5 3.20 -2.49 18.38
N LEU A 6 2.23 -1.76 18.91
CA LEU A 6 1.07 -1.32 18.13
C LEU A 6 1.48 -0.38 17.01
N GLY A 7 2.40 0.56 17.29
CA GLY A 7 2.91 1.48 16.29
C GLY A 7 3.63 0.76 15.15
N GLN A 8 4.41 -0.27 15.47
CA GLN A 8 5.09 -1.10 14.47
C GLN A 8 4.08 -1.83 13.58
N PHE A 9 3.07 -2.44 14.20
CA PHE A 9 2.02 -3.11 13.45
C PHE A 9 1.28 -2.14 12.53
N CYS A 10 0.89 -0.97 13.05
CA CYS A 10 0.18 0.03 12.26
C CYS A 10 1.03 0.56 11.11
N TYR A 11 2.33 0.76 11.34
CA TYR A 11 3.24 1.20 10.28
C TYR A 11 3.26 0.20 9.13
N GLY A 12 3.48 -1.08 9.44
CA GLY A 12 3.50 -2.12 8.42
C GLY A 12 2.16 -2.26 7.72
N PHE A 13 1.07 -2.21 8.48
CA PHE A 13 -0.29 -2.33 7.94
C PHE A 13 -0.58 -1.20 6.96
N VAL A 14 -0.39 0.06 7.38
CA VAL A 14 -0.72 1.21 6.53
C VAL A 14 0.17 1.26 5.30
N ASP A 15 1.47 1.03 5.47
CA ASP A 15 2.43 1.08 4.37
C ASP A 15 2.07 0.07 3.29
N GLN A 16 1.87 -1.19 3.65
CA GLN A 16 1.57 -2.23 2.68
C GLN A 16 0.13 -2.15 2.17
N PHE A 17 -0.81 -1.73 3.00
CA PHE A 17 -2.20 -1.53 2.58
C PHE A 17 -2.26 -0.53 1.42
N ILE A 18 -1.65 0.63 1.59
CA ILE A 18 -1.65 1.67 0.56
C ILE A 18 -0.89 1.19 -0.68
N PHE A 19 0.28 0.60 -0.48
CA PHE A 19 1.11 0.12 -1.59
C PHE A 19 0.37 -0.90 -2.45
N PHE A 20 -0.18 -1.95 -1.81
CA PHE A 20 -0.86 -3.00 -2.56
C PHE A 20 -2.19 -2.53 -3.15
N PHE A 21 -2.90 -1.64 -2.45
CA PHE A 21 -4.10 -1.03 -3.00
C PHE A 21 -3.78 -0.32 -4.32
N LEU A 22 -2.76 0.54 -4.32
CA LEU A 22 -2.38 1.29 -5.51
C LEU A 22 -1.78 0.40 -6.59
N ALA A 23 -0.98 -0.60 -6.21
CA ALA A 23 -0.38 -1.52 -7.17
C ALA A 23 -1.47 -2.32 -7.91
N CYS A 24 -2.45 -2.85 -7.19
CA CYS A 24 -3.56 -3.58 -7.81
C CYS A 24 -4.41 -2.67 -8.69
N ALA A 25 -4.68 -1.46 -8.23
CA ALA A 25 -5.43 -0.48 -9.02
C ALA A 25 -4.68 -0.14 -10.31
N ASN A 26 -3.35 0.04 -10.23
CA ASN A 26 -2.51 0.31 -11.39
C ASN A 26 -2.56 -0.86 -12.38
N MET A 27 -2.42 -2.09 -11.88
CA MET A 27 -2.45 -3.28 -12.73
C MET A 27 -3.79 -3.41 -13.46
N ARG A 28 -4.90 -3.13 -12.78
CA ARG A 28 -6.21 -3.16 -13.42
C ARG A 28 -6.37 -2.04 -14.45
N ALA A 29 -5.85 -0.84 -14.15
CA ALA A 29 -5.88 0.28 -15.09
C ALA A 29 -5.10 -0.04 -16.37
N VAL A 30 -3.93 -0.66 -16.22
CA VAL A 30 -3.12 -1.10 -17.36
C VAL A 30 -3.88 -2.15 -18.18
N ALA A 31 -4.45 -3.16 -17.51
CA ALA A 31 -5.19 -4.22 -18.16
C ALA A 31 -6.40 -3.70 -18.94
N LEU A 32 -7.04 -2.64 -18.44
CA LEU A 32 -8.21 -2.03 -19.07
C LEU A 32 -7.83 -0.89 -20.03
N ALA A 33 -6.53 -0.65 -20.22
CA ALA A 33 -5.99 0.42 -21.09
C ALA A 33 -6.49 1.82 -20.69
N LEU A 34 -6.64 2.07 -19.41
CA LEU A 34 -7.07 3.37 -18.87
C LEU A 34 -5.84 4.25 -18.62
N LYS A 35 -5.49 5.05 -19.62
CA LYS A 35 -4.24 5.84 -19.60
C LYS A 35 -4.16 6.79 -18.41
N SER A 36 -5.21 7.58 -18.18
CA SER A 36 -5.21 8.55 -17.07
C SER A 36 -5.10 7.86 -15.71
N ALA A 37 -5.85 6.77 -15.51
CA ALA A 37 -5.81 6.03 -14.25
C ALA A 37 -4.44 5.37 -14.05
N THR A 38 -3.81 4.86 -15.10
CA THR A 38 -2.48 4.26 -15.03
C THR A 38 -1.44 5.29 -14.58
N VAL A 39 -1.43 6.47 -15.20
CA VAL A 39 -0.49 7.53 -14.84
C VAL A 39 -0.74 8.01 -13.42
N ALA A 40 -2.01 8.22 -13.05
CA ALA A 40 -2.36 8.68 -11.71
C ALA A 40 -1.92 7.69 -10.63
N THR A 41 -2.17 6.39 -10.82
CA THR A 41 -1.78 5.37 -9.84
C THR A 41 -0.27 5.22 -9.76
N ASP A 42 0.45 5.30 -10.89
CA ASP A 42 1.92 5.28 -10.89
C ASP A 42 2.49 6.43 -10.06
N MET A 43 1.97 7.64 -10.26
CA MET A 43 2.39 8.81 -9.50
C MET A 43 2.09 8.65 -8.02
N MET A 44 0.92 8.13 -7.67
CA MET A 44 0.54 7.90 -6.28
C MET A 44 1.43 6.86 -5.61
N ILE A 45 1.79 5.79 -6.32
CA ILE A 45 2.72 4.77 -5.81
C ILE A 45 4.07 5.40 -5.52
N THR A 46 4.59 6.22 -6.42
CA THR A 46 5.88 6.90 -6.24
C THR A 46 5.85 7.83 -5.04
N ILE A 47 4.79 8.64 -4.90
CA ILE A 47 4.63 9.54 -3.77
C ILE A 47 4.54 8.74 -2.46
N THR A 48 3.77 7.66 -2.45
CA THR A 48 3.62 6.81 -1.27
C THR A 48 4.96 6.21 -0.87
N ALA A 49 5.73 5.69 -1.82
CA ALA A 49 7.05 5.11 -1.54
C ALA A 49 8.01 6.16 -0.97
N PHE A 50 8.00 7.36 -1.54
CA PHE A 50 8.84 8.45 -1.04
C PHE A 50 8.44 8.87 0.37
N THR A 51 7.14 9.03 0.62
CA THR A 51 6.63 9.43 1.92
C THR A 51 6.93 8.36 2.97
N SER A 52 6.76 7.09 2.62
CA SER A 52 7.06 5.97 3.52
C SER A 52 8.53 5.99 3.95
N LYS A 53 9.46 6.24 3.03
CA LYS A 53 10.87 6.35 3.36
C LYS A 53 11.15 7.51 4.29
N LYS A 54 10.47 8.63 4.10
CA LYS A 54 10.67 9.84 4.90
C LYS A 54 10.18 9.66 6.34
N PHE A 55 9.10 8.89 6.53
CA PHE A 55 8.51 8.65 7.85
C PHE A 55 8.78 7.23 8.35
N ALA A 56 9.75 6.54 7.74
CA ALA A 56 10.08 5.18 8.11
C ALA A 56 10.54 5.09 9.57
N ILE A 57 10.15 4.01 10.22
CA ILE A 57 10.67 3.68 11.53
C ILE A 57 12.11 3.15 11.39
N ASP A 58 12.81 3.01 12.51
CA ASP A 58 14.17 2.49 12.53
C ASP A 58 14.25 1.15 11.79
N LYS A 59 15.37 0.90 11.11
CA LYS A 59 15.59 -0.34 10.37
C LYS A 59 15.44 -1.59 11.24
N GLU A 60 15.89 -1.52 12.49
CA GLU A 60 15.77 -2.63 13.41
C GLU A 60 14.32 -2.90 13.75
N GLU A 61 13.53 -1.85 13.98
CA GLU A 61 12.10 -1.98 14.28
C GLU A 61 11.33 -2.50 13.06
N ALA A 62 11.75 -2.10 11.85
CA ALA A 62 11.10 -2.54 10.62
C ALA A 62 11.24 -4.05 10.36
N ARG A 63 12.17 -4.71 11.06
CA ARG A 63 12.38 -6.16 10.93
C ARG A 63 11.62 -6.99 11.98
N THR A 64 10.84 -6.34 12.83
CA THR A 64 10.13 -7.07 13.88
C THR A 64 8.94 -7.83 13.31
N TRP A 65 8.50 -8.83 14.06
CA TRP A 65 7.32 -9.61 13.71
C TRP A 65 6.05 -8.75 13.67
N TYR A 66 6.00 -7.68 14.48
CA TYR A 66 4.85 -6.78 14.51
C TYR A 66 4.70 -6.03 13.18
N VAL A 67 5.80 -5.55 12.62
CA VAL A 67 5.79 -4.92 11.31
C VAL A 67 5.41 -5.95 10.23
N GLY A 68 6.03 -7.14 10.29
CA GLY A 68 5.73 -8.21 9.33
C GLY A 68 4.26 -8.62 9.35
N ALA A 69 3.67 -8.75 10.53
CA ALA A 69 2.25 -9.08 10.66
C ALA A 69 1.38 -7.97 10.07
N GLY A 70 1.70 -6.72 10.37
CA GLY A 70 1.00 -5.58 9.81
C GLY A 70 1.08 -5.55 8.29
N GLU A 71 2.27 -5.75 7.75
CA GLU A 71 2.48 -5.78 6.30
C GLU A 71 1.66 -6.89 5.63
N THR A 72 1.67 -8.09 6.22
CA THR A 72 0.94 -9.23 5.66
C THR A 72 -0.56 -8.96 5.61
N ILE A 73 -1.13 -8.52 6.72
CA ILE A 73 -2.56 -8.24 6.82
C ILE A 73 -2.92 -7.02 5.96
N GLY A 74 -2.12 -5.96 6.05
CA GLY A 74 -2.35 -4.73 5.28
C GLY A 74 -2.30 -4.97 3.79
N GLY A 75 -1.31 -5.72 3.31
CA GLY A 75 -1.17 -6.05 1.91
C GLY A 75 -2.36 -6.84 1.38
N GLY A 76 -2.79 -7.87 2.13
CA GLY A 76 -3.94 -8.68 1.74
C GLY A 76 -5.22 -7.88 1.67
N LEU A 77 -5.50 -7.08 2.72
CA LEU A 77 -6.70 -6.24 2.75
C LEU A 77 -6.65 -5.14 1.69
N GLY A 78 -5.46 -4.56 1.44
CA GLY A 78 -5.28 -3.54 0.42
C GLY A 78 -5.61 -4.07 -0.98
N SER A 79 -5.12 -5.26 -1.30
CA SER A 79 -5.40 -5.91 -2.57
C SER A 79 -6.89 -6.20 -2.75
N LEU A 80 -7.52 -6.76 -1.71
CA LEU A 80 -8.95 -7.08 -1.74
C LEU A 80 -9.80 -5.82 -1.93
N LEU A 81 -9.52 -4.80 -1.15
CA LEU A 81 -10.25 -3.54 -1.23
C LEU A 81 -10.03 -2.87 -2.59
N SER A 82 -8.82 -2.96 -3.14
CA SER A 82 -8.51 -2.40 -4.46
C SER A 82 -9.38 -3.03 -5.54
N ILE A 83 -9.52 -4.35 -5.53
CA ILE A 83 -10.38 -5.04 -6.49
C ILE A 83 -11.81 -4.54 -6.38
N TRP A 84 -12.33 -4.45 -5.16
CA TRP A 84 -13.70 -4.01 -4.93
C TRP A 84 -13.93 -2.57 -5.38
N VAL A 85 -13.03 -1.66 -5.01
CA VAL A 85 -13.13 -0.23 -5.36
C VAL A 85 -12.97 -0.03 -6.87
N THR A 86 -11.99 -0.68 -7.50
CA THR A 86 -11.75 -0.50 -8.94
C THR A 86 -12.87 -1.08 -9.78
N GLN A 87 -13.53 -2.14 -9.33
CA GLN A 87 -14.73 -2.66 -10.02
C GLN A 87 -15.82 -1.60 -10.08
N ARG A 88 -15.97 -0.81 -9.02
CA ARG A 88 -16.97 0.27 -9.00
C ARG A 88 -16.55 1.47 -9.83
N ILE A 89 -15.28 1.86 -9.74
CA ILE A 89 -14.78 3.05 -10.43
C ILE A 89 -14.64 2.79 -11.93
N PHE A 90 -14.06 1.66 -12.30
CA PHE A 90 -13.81 1.32 -13.71
C PHE A 90 -15.00 0.65 -14.39
N GLY A 91 -16.01 0.26 -13.65
CA GLY A 91 -17.20 -0.40 -14.17
C GLY A 91 -16.96 -1.83 -14.64
N ARG A 92 -15.87 -2.43 -14.21
CA ARG A 92 -15.47 -3.78 -14.67
C ARG A 92 -14.84 -4.61 -13.57
#